data_d4046b8934180ec3cb313d93f5a1aa16
#
_entry.id   d4046b8934180ec3cb313d93f5a1aa16
#
_cell.length_a   1.000
_cell.length_b   1.000
_cell.length_c   1.000
_cell.angle_alpha   90.00
_cell.angle_beta   90.00
_cell.angle_gamma   90.00
#
_symmetry.space_group_name_H-M   'P 1'
#
loop_
_entity.id
_entity.type
_entity.pdbx_description
1 polymer ?
#
loop_
_entity_poly.entity_id
_entity_poly.type
_entity_poly.pdbx_seq_one_letter_code
_entity_poly.pdbx_strand_id
1 'polypeptide(L)' 'MNHAQKYLAQANRHIAELTVQIARQRVIVKNAFDTGQRSEMAESLLDALEGSLRIFEKHRIFLLSCNVNRPSKRIA' A
#
# COMPACT_ATOMS: atom_id res chain seq x y z
N MET A 1 -11.41 20.08 10.72
CA MET A 1 -10.81 19.16 9.78
C MET A 1 -11.39 17.77 9.92
N ASN A 2 -11.57 17.10 8.82
CA ASN A 2 -12.19 15.79 8.79
C ASN A 2 -11.16 14.70 9.10
N HIS A 3 -11.49 13.81 10.03
CA HIS A 3 -10.60 12.70 10.37
C HIS A 3 -10.32 11.81 9.16
N ALA A 4 -11.33 11.61 8.31
CA ALA A 4 -11.16 10.78 7.12
C ALA A 4 -10.12 11.37 6.18
N GLN A 5 -10.09 12.69 6.04
CA GLN A 5 -9.09 13.33 5.18
C GLN A 5 -7.68 13.16 5.73
N LYS A 6 -7.53 13.24 7.04
CA LYS A 6 -6.24 13.03 7.68
C LYS A 6 -5.73 11.61 7.45
N TYR A 7 -6.60 10.64 7.67
CA TYR A 7 -6.22 9.24 7.49
C TYR A 7 -5.99 8.91 6.02
N LEU A 8 -6.75 9.57 5.13
CA LEU A 8 -6.54 9.39 3.69
C LEU A 8 -5.16 9.90 3.27
N ALA A 9 -4.74 11.04 3.80
CA ALA A 9 -3.41 11.57 3.51
C ALA A 9 -2.32 10.62 3.99
N GLN A 10 -2.51 10.04 5.18
CA GLN A 10 -1.57 9.05 5.70
C GLN A 10 -1.53 7.80 4.84
N ALA A 11 -2.70 7.31 4.42
CA ALA A 11 -2.77 6.12 3.57
C ALA A 11 -2.08 6.37 2.24
N ASN A 12 -2.30 7.53 1.63
CA ASN A 12 -1.64 7.87 0.37
C ASN A 12 -0.12 7.89 0.52
N ARG A 13 0.37 8.43 1.63
CA ARG A 13 1.81 8.46 1.88
C ARG A 13 2.38 7.06 2.03
N HIS A 14 1.71 6.22 2.83
CA HIS A 14 2.16 4.84 3.02
C HIS A 14 2.15 4.05 1.72
N ILE A 15 1.13 4.27 0.89
CA ILE A 15 1.05 3.61 -0.41
C ILE A 15 2.22 4.04 -1.30
N ALA A 16 2.54 5.33 -1.32
CA ALA A 16 3.65 5.84 -2.11
C ALA A 16 4.97 5.24 -1.63
N GLU A 17 5.19 5.19 -0.31
CA GLU A 17 6.40 4.63 0.26
C GLU A 17 6.53 3.14 -0.05
N LEU A 18 5.43 2.39 0.10
CA LEU A 18 5.42 0.97 -0.21
C LEU A 18 5.69 0.71 -1.69
N THR A 19 5.15 1.53 -2.56
CA THR A 19 5.36 1.40 -4.00
C THR A 19 6.85 1.50 -4.33
N VAL A 20 7.55 2.45 -3.73
CA VAL A 20 8.99 2.60 -3.92
C VAL A 20 9.75 1.40 -3.36
N GLN A 21 9.38 0.98 -2.15
CA GLN A 21 10.05 -0.16 -1.51
C GLN A 21 9.86 -1.45 -2.31
N ILE A 22 8.66 -1.64 -2.85
CA ILE A 22 8.35 -2.82 -3.66
C ILE A 22 9.19 -2.80 -4.94
N ALA A 23 9.30 -1.65 -5.60
CA ALA A 23 10.09 -1.54 -6.81
C ALA A 23 11.56 -1.90 -6.54
N ARG A 24 12.11 -1.39 -5.44
CA ARG A 24 13.48 -1.72 -5.04
C ARG A 24 13.65 -3.19 -4.72
N GLN A 25 12.70 -3.75 -4.00
CA GLN A 25 12.77 -5.14 -3.59
C GLN A 25 12.66 -6.09 -4.79
N ARG A 26 11.85 -5.73 -5.78
CA ARG A 26 11.75 -6.52 -7.01
C ARG A 26 13.08 -6.59 -7.74
N VAL A 27 13.82 -5.49 -7.77
CA VAL A 27 15.15 -5.48 -8.38
C VAL A 27 16.10 -6.40 -7.61
N ILE A 28 16.06 -6.35 -6.28
CA ILE A 28 16.90 -7.21 -5.44
C ILE A 28 16.60 -8.67 -5.72
N VAL A 29 15.31 -9.05 -5.74
CA VAL A 29 14.91 -10.43 -5.98
C VAL A 29 15.34 -10.87 -7.38
N LYS A 30 15.12 -10.01 -8.39
CA LYS A 30 15.49 -10.33 -9.76
C LYS A 30 16.98 -10.52 -9.90
N ASN A 31 17.78 -9.64 -9.32
CA ASN A 31 19.24 -9.75 -9.39
C ASN A 31 19.75 -11.01 -8.73
N ALA A 32 19.18 -11.33 -7.56
CA ALA A 32 19.56 -12.56 -6.88
C ALA A 32 19.23 -13.79 -7.72
N PHE A 33 18.07 -13.79 -8.35
CA PHE A 33 17.65 -14.88 -9.22
C PHE A 33 18.56 -15.00 -10.44
N ASP A 34 18.86 -13.86 -11.09
CA ASP A 34 19.67 -13.85 -12.31
C ASP A 34 21.11 -14.30 -12.04
N THR A 35 21.63 -14.04 -10.85
CA THR A 35 23.00 -14.43 -10.49
C THR A 35 23.07 -15.80 -9.85
N GLY A 36 21.95 -16.51 -9.74
CA GLY A 36 21.91 -17.81 -9.12
C GLY A 36 21.99 -17.79 -7.60
N GLN A 37 21.82 -16.62 -7.00
CA GLN A 37 21.88 -16.45 -5.55
C GLN A 37 20.51 -16.15 -4.98
N ARG A 38 19.55 -16.94 -5.36
CA ARG A 38 18.16 -16.78 -4.91
C ARG A 38 18.09 -16.70 -3.40
N SER A 39 17.30 -15.74 -2.90
CA SER A 39 17.12 -15.52 -1.48
C SER A 39 15.65 -15.63 -1.12
N GLU A 40 15.32 -16.63 -0.33
CA GLU A 40 13.94 -16.80 0.15
C GLU A 40 13.53 -15.65 1.05
N MET A 41 14.46 -15.13 1.83
CA MET A 41 14.18 -14.00 2.69
C MET A 41 13.81 -12.76 1.87
N ALA A 42 14.54 -12.50 0.78
CA ALA A 42 14.24 -11.36 -0.09
C ALA A 42 12.88 -11.52 -0.75
N GLU A 43 12.54 -12.74 -1.16
CA GLU A 43 11.24 -13.03 -1.77
C GLU A 43 10.11 -12.87 -0.76
N SER A 44 10.32 -13.36 0.46
CA SER A 44 9.34 -13.22 1.53
C SER A 44 9.09 -11.77 1.88
N LEU A 45 10.14 -10.96 1.89
CA LEU A 45 9.98 -9.54 2.16
C LEU A 45 9.17 -8.87 1.05
N LEU A 46 9.42 -9.23 -0.20
CA LEU A 46 8.62 -8.70 -1.31
C LEU A 46 7.15 -9.05 -1.15
N ASP A 47 6.85 -10.31 -0.81
CA ASP A 47 5.48 -10.75 -0.57
C ASP A 47 4.83 -9.95 0.55
N ALA A 48 5.56 -9.72 1.64
CA ALA A 48 5.04 -8.97 2.77
C ALA A 48 4.75 -7.51 2.38
N LEU A 49 5.64 -6.90 1.61
CA LEU A 49 5.43 -5.53 1.15
C LEU A 49 4.22 -5.44 0.24
N GLU A 50 4.06 -6.38 -0.68
CA GLU A 50 2.90 -6.40 -1.58
C GLU A 50 1.61 -6.64 -0.82
N GLY A 51 1.65 -7.49 0.20
CA GLY A 51 0.50 -7.71 1.07
C GLY A 51 0.10 -6.46 1.82
N SER A 52 1.09 -5.74 2.35
CA SER A 52 0.85 -4.47 3.03
C SER A 52 0.24 -3.44 2.10
N LEU A 53 0.74 -3.37 0.87
CA LEU A 53 0.21 -2.44 -0.12
C LEU A 53 -1.28 -2.71 -0.37
N ARG A 54 -1.66 -3.98 -0.53
CA ARG A 54 -3.06 -4.32 -0.76
C ARG A 54 -3.95 -3.90 0.40
N ILE A 55 -3.46 -4.04 1.63
CA ILE A 55 -4.20 -3.63 2.82
C ILE A 55 -4.41 -2.12 2.83
N PHE A 56 -3.36 -1.36 2.54
CA PHE A 56 -3.46 0.10 2.50
C PHE A 56 -4.35 0.57 1.36
N GLU A 57 -4.33 -0.09 0.23
CA GLU A 57 -5.20 0.26 -0.88
C GLU A 57 -6.67 0.03 -0.51
N LYS A 58 -6.99 -1.07 0.15
CA LYS A 58 -8.34 -1.32 0.63
C LYS A 58 -8.76 -0.29 1.65
N HIS A 59 -7.87 0.05 2.56
CA HIS A 59 -8.13 1.06 3.57
C HIS A 59 -8.39 2.42 2.92
N ARG A 60 -7.61 2.75 1.91
CA ARG A 60 -7.79 3.99 1.17
C ARG A 60 -9.17 4.06 0.52
N ILE A 61 -9.58 2.98 -0.11
CA ILE A 61 -10.91 2.89 -0.73
C ILE A 61 -12.00 3.09 0.32
N PHE A 62 -11.86 2.45 1.47
CA PHE A 62 -12.80 2.62 2.57
C PHE A 62 -12.89 4.08 3.01
N LEU A 63 -11.74 4.74 3.16
CA LEU A 63 -11.72 6.15 3.59
C LEU A 63 -12.36 7.06 2.55
N LEU A 64 -12.12 6.80 1.28
CA LEU A 64 -12.75 7.54 0.20
C LEU A 64 -14.27 7.36 0.23
N SER A 65 -14.71 6.15 0.45
CA SER A 65 -16.14 5.84 0.57
C SER A 65 -16.79 6.60 1.71
N CYS A 66 -16.14 6.60 2.86
CA CYS A 66 -16.66 7.31 4.03
C CYS A 66 -16.76 8.80 3.76
N ASN A 67 -15.75 9.34 3.08
CA ASN A 67 -15.72 10.77 2.79
C ASN A 67 -16.81 11.17 1.80
N VAL A 68 -17.05 10.33 0.80
CA VAL A 68 -18.05 10.61 -0.23
C VAL A 68 -19.47 10.43 0.29
N ASN A 69 -19.70 9.39 1.07
CA ASN A 69 -21.04 9.03 1.51
C ASN A 69 -21.61 9.93 2.58
N ARG A 70 -20.77 10.62 3.31
CA ARG A 70 -21.21 11.37 4.46
C ARG A 70 -22.28 12.42 4.15
N PRO A 71 -22.13 13.27 3.12
CA PRO A 71 -23.17 14.24 2.79
C PRO A 71 -24.49 13.60 2.41
N SER A 72 -24.42 12.51 1.68
CA SER A 72 -25.62 11.82 1.24
C SER A 72 -26.45 11.32 2.39
N LYS A 73 -25.81 10.85 3.42
CA LYS A 73 -26.53 10.32 4.58
C LYS A 73 -27.34 11.36 5.30
N ARG A 74 -26.80 12.58 5.36
CA ARG A 74 -27.50 13.62 6.08
C ARG A 74 -28.76 14.08 5.38
N ILE A 75 -28.78 13.98 4.09
CA ILE A 75 -29.92 14.39 3.31
C ILE A 75 -31.08 13.43 3.51
N ALA A 76 -30.76 12.21 3.61
CA ALA A 76 -31.79 11.21 3.83
C ALA A 76 -32.45 11.40 5.17
#